data_974f73b4277b5f11c79fe9ead1e4eec1
#
_entry.id   974f73b4277b5f11c79fe9ead1e4eec1
#
_cell.length_a   1.000
_cell.length_b   1.000
_cell.length_c   1.000
_cell.angle_alpha   90.00
_cell.angle_beta   90.00
_cell.angle_gamma   90.00
#
_symmetry.space_group_name_H-M   'P 1'
#
loop_
_entity.id
_entity.type
_entity.pdbx_description
1 polymer ?
#
loop_
_entity_poly.entity_id
_entity_poly.type
_entity_poly.pdbx_seq_one_letter_code
_entity_poly.pdbx_strand_id
1 'polypeptide(L)'
;QIIRSKNIEALVNCTTDVNASIERLAEMGIDISAASYRVAIFDIDLYSGMYQLDTEKRQESALMAFVLFNISDEIVTREEAGIAYQEGNNRVGILFQEKWSRNFTSRTKEICHEIQEKTKEVMGFDVSMGIGKWVKKPEELIQSHDMAAQTLQYRYLLGGNLLIDME
;
A
#
# COMPACT_ATOMS: atom_id res chain seq x y z
N GLN A 1 -6.79 -13.53 -5.38
CA GLN A 1 -5.92 -12.34 -5.27
C GLN A 1 -6.61 -11.08 -5.80
N ILE A 2 -7.14 -11.13 -7.03
CA ILE A 2 -7.81 -9.97 -7.63
C ILE A 2 -9.05 -9.57 -6.84
N ILE A 3 -9.88 -10.54 -6.46
CA ILE A 3 -11.10 -10.28 -5.68
C ILE A 3 -10.77 -9.73 -4.30
N ARG A 4 -9.76 -10.30 -3.66
CA ARG A 4 -9.26 -9.84 -2.36
C ARG A 4 -8.78 -8.39 -2.44
N SER A 5 -7.92 -8.08 -3.41
CA SER A 5 -7.40 -6.73 -3.59
C SER A 5 -8.49 -5.71 -3.88
N LYS A 6 -9.46 -6.06 -4.71
CA LYS A 6 -10.58 -5.17 -5.02
C LYS A 6 -11.43 -4.85 -3.80
N ASN A 7 -11.65 -5.82 -2.93
CA ASN A 7 -12.42 -5.61 -1.70
C ASN A 7 -11.65 -4.73 -0.70
N ILE A 8 -10.33 -4.91 -0.61
CA ILE A 8 -9.50 -4.06 0.25
C ILE A 8 -9.43 -2.64 -0.31
N GLU A 9 -9.25 -2.50 -1.63
CA GLU A 9 -9.25 -1.21 -2.30
C GLU A 9 -10.57 -0.47 -2.07
N ALA A 10 -11.70 -1.16 -2.20
CA ALA A 10 -13.02 -0.58 -1.93
C ALA A 10 -13.16 -0.12 -0.48
N LEU A 11 -12.63 -0.89 0.46
CA LEU A 11 -12.65 -0.53 1.87
C LEU A 11 -11.84 0.74 2.14
N VAL A 12 -10.59 0.80 1.67
CA VAL A 12 -9.69 1.94 1.97
C VAL A 12 -10.13 3.21 1.25
N ASN A 13 -10.83 3.09 0.13
CA ASN A 13 -11.38 4.23 -0.61
C ASN A 13 -12.83 4.56 -0.21
N CYS A 14 -13.43 3.76 0.65
CA CYS A 14 -14.82 3.92 1.09
C CYS A 14 -15.79 4.05 -0.11
N THR A 15 -15.54 3.31 -1.19
CA THR A 15 -16.38 3.35 -2.40
C THR A 15 -17.65 2.52 -2.25
N THR A 16 -17.70 1.66 -1.22
CA THR A 16 -18.88 0.86 -0.89
C THR A 16 -19.17 1.03 0.60
N ASP A 17 -20.27 0.47 1.07
CA ASP A 17 -20.56 0.44 2.50
C ASP A 17 -19.42 -0.27 3.24
N VAL A 18 -18.82 0.42 4.21
CA VAL A 18 -17.66 -0.07 4.96
C VAL A 18 -17.98 -1.39 5.68
N ASN A 19 -19.13 -1.48 6.33
CA ASN A 19 -19.52 -2.70 7.04
C ASN A 19 -19.68 -3.87 6.09
N ALA A 20 -20.27 -3.66 4.92
CA ALA A 20 -20.41 -4.69 3.91
C ALA A 20 -19.04 -5.15 3.38
N SER A 21 -18.11 -4.22 3.20
CA SER A 21 -16.74 -4.55 2.79
C SER A 21 -16.03 -5.40 3.84
N ILE A 22 -16.16 -5.03 5.11
CA ILE A 22 -15.56 -5.78 6.23
C ILE A 22 -16.14 -7.20 6.30
N GLU A 23 -17.45 -7.35 6.11
CA GLU A 23 -18.09 -8.67 6.11
C GLU A 23 -17.60 -9.54 4.97
N ARG A 24 -17.49 -8.99 3.76
CA ARG A 24 -16.94 -9.72 2.61
C ARG A 24 -15.51 -10.18 2.84
N LEU A 25 -14.69 -9.32 3.43
CA LEU A 25 -13.30 -9.66 3.74
C LEU A 25 -13.24 -10.74 4.82
N ALA A 26 -14.12 -10.68 5.82
CA ALA A 26 -14.21 -11.72 6.87
C ALA A 26 -14.54 -13.10 6.26
N GLU A 27 -15.44 -13.15 5.27
CA GLU A 27 -15.75 -14.38 4.56
C GLU A 27 -14.52 -14.95 3.83
N MET A 28 -13.57 -14.09 3.46
CA MET A 28 -12.31 -14.48 2.82
C MET A 28 -11.20 -14.79 3.82
N GLY A 29 -11.51 -14.80 5.11
CA GLY A 29 -10.54 -15.04 6.16
C GLY A 29 -9.72 -13.83 6.56
N ILE A 30 -10.13 -12.63 6.16
CA ILE A 30 -9.42 -11.39 6.45
C ILE A 30 -10.17 -10.61 7.52
N ASP A 31 -9.55 -10.48 8.69
CA ASP A 31 -10.14 -9.76 9.82
C ASP A 31 -9.71 -8.29 9.82
N ILE A 32 -10.68 -7.39 9.69
CA ILE A 32 -10.46 -5.94 9.80
C ILE A 32 -10.91 -5.50 11.19
N SER A 33 -10.03 -5.68 12.15
CA SER A 33 -10.27 -5.34 13.54
C SER A 33 -8.96 -4.94 14.20
N ALA A 34 -8.82 -3.66 14.53
CA ALA A 34 -7.61 -3.13 15.13
C ALA A 34 -7.91 -1.89 15.95
N ALA A 35 -6.95 -1.47 16.77
CA ALA A 35 -7.02 -0.24 17.54
C ALA A 35 -6.86 0.98 16.63
N SER A 36 -6.01 0.86 15.63
CA SER A 36 -5.72 1.92 14.67
C SER A 36 -5.36 1.34 13.32
N TYR A 37 -5.56 2.14 12.28
CA TYR A 37 -5.30 1.78 10.89
C TYR A 37 -4.51 2.89 10.21
N ARG A 38 -3.68 2.54 9.25
CA ARG A 38 -3.09 3.51 8.31
C ARG A 38 -2.81 2.85 6.99
N VAL A 39 -2.77 3.66 5.93
CA VAL A 39 -2.52 3.20 4.57
C VAL A 39 -1.17 3.71 4.09
N ALA A 40 -0.42 2.84 3.43
CA ALA A 40 0.77 3.22 2.67
C ALA A 40 0.52 2.88 1.20
N ILE A 41 0.96 3.74 0.31
CA ILE A 41 0.84 3.55 -1.14
C ILE A 41 2.23 3.58 -1.76
N PHE A 42 2.51 2.61 -2.62
CA PHE A 42 3.80 2.44 -3.27
C PHE A 42 3.67 2.62 -4.77
N ASP A 43 4.64 3.28 -5.36
CA ASP A 43 4.72 3.42 -6.80
C ASP A 43 6.17 3.25 -7.26
N ILE A 44 6.34 2.70 -8.45
CA ILE A 44 7.67 2.44 -9.00
C ILE A 44 8.21 3.70 -9.67
N ASP A 45 9.36 4.18 -9.23
CA ASP A 45 9.93 5.44 -9.69
C ASP A 45 10.34 5.44 -11.16
N LEU A 46 10.75 4.29 -11.66
CA LEU A 46 11.19 4.14 -13.03
C LEU A 46 10.16 4.66 -14.05
N TYR A 47 8.88 4.59 -13.71
CA TYR A 47 7.80 4.95 -14.62
C TYR A 47 7.23 6.34 -14.42
N SER A 48 7.74 7.11 -13.48
CA SER A 48 7.17 8.42 -13.14
C SER A 48 7.22 9.46 -14.28
N GLY A 49 8.05 9.26 -15.30
CA GLY A 49 8.10 10.13 -16.47
C GLY A 49 7.70 9.45 -17.77
N MET A 50 7.18 8.25 -17.70
CA MET A 50 7.06 7.37 -18.87
C MET A 50 5.62 6.95 -19.18
N TYR A 51 4.65 7.77 -18.85
CA TYR A 51 3.22 7.46 -19.02
C TYR A 51 2.74 7.36 -20.46
N GLN A 52 3.57 7.75 -21.43
CA GLN A 52 3.22 7.72 -22.85
C GLN A 52 3.75 6.50 -23.55
N LEU A 53 3.99 5.43 -22.81
CA LEU A 53 4.67 4.28 -23.37
C LEU A 53 3.72 3.29 -24.01
N ASP A 54 4.28 2.55 -24.95
CA ASP A 54 3.61 1.53 -25.72
C ASP A 54 3.03 0.40 -24.84
N THR A 55 2.25 -0.48 -25.46
CA THR A 55 1.59 -1.59 -24.79
C THR A 55 2.58 -2.52 -24.08
N GLU A 56 3.76 -2.69 -24.63
CA GLU A 56 4.80 -3.57 -24.11
C GLU A 56 5.30 -3.11 -22.75
N LYS A 57 5.57 -1.80 -22.60
CA LYS A 57 6.02 -1.23 -21.32
C LYS A 57 4.93 -1.15 -20.27
N ARG A 58 3.67 -1.03 -20.70
CA ARG A 58 2.53 -1.13 -19.79
C ARG A 58 2.41 -2.52 -19.19
N GLN A 59 2.63 -3.56 -19.99
CA GLN A 59 2.63 -4.94 -19.51
C GLN A 59 3.79 -5.20 -18.57
N GLU A 60 4.96 -4.64 -18.85
CA GLU A 60 6.12 -4.71 -17.98
C GLU A 60 5.84 -4.01 -16.64
N SER A 61 5.22 -2.84 -16.68
CA SER A 61 4.82 -2.08 -15.47
C SER A 61 3.86 -2.90 -14.60
N ALA A 62 2.88 -3.56 -15.21
CA ALA A 62 1.93 -4.40 -14.48
C ALA A 62 2.63 -5.60 -13.83
N LEU A 63 3.58 -6.21 -14.54
CA LEU A 63 4.37 -7.31 -13.99
C LEU A 63 5.21 -6.85 -12.81
N MET A 64 5.84 -5.69 -12.92
CA MET A 64 6.63 -5.11 -11.83
C MET A 64 5.79 -4.81 -10.60
N ALA A 65 4.60 -4.25 -10.80
CA ALA A 65 3.66 -4.00 -9.70
C ALA A 65 3.23 -5.30 -9.03
N PHE A 66 3.05 -6.37 -9.80
CA PHE A 66 2.74 -7.69 -9.26
C PHE A 66 3.88 -8.24 -8.39
N VAL A 67 5.12 -8.09 -8.84
CA VAL A 67 6.29 -8.52 -8.05
C VAL A 67 6.42 -7.69 -6.78
N LEU A 68 6.23 -6.38 -6.88
CA LEU A 68 6.22 -5.49 -5.72
C LEU A 68 5.13 -5.89 -4.73
N PHE A 69 3.95 -6.26 -5.21
CA PHE A 69 2.87 -6.76 -4.37
C PHE A 69 3.31 -8.03 -3.62
N ASN A 70 3.92 -8.98 -4.32
CA ASN A 70 4.36 -10.23 -3.69
C ASN A 70 5.41 -9.99 -2.61
N ILE A 71 6.36 -9.11 -2.85
CA ILE A 71 7.38 -8.73 -1.86
C ILE A 71 6.70 -8.08 -0.64
N SER A 72 5.80 -7.15 -0.90
CA SER A 72 5.07 -6.44 0.15
C SER A 72 4.20 -7.38 0.98
N ASP A 73 3.48 -8.27 0.31
CA ASP A 73 2.59 -9.24 0.98
C ASP A 73 3.38 -10.19 1.87
N GLU A 74 4.52 -10.68 1.40
CA GLU A 74 5.39 -11.56 2.19
C GLU A 74 5.89 -10.87 3.45
N ILE A 75 6.40 -9.64 3.32
CA ILE A 75 6.97 -8.92 4.46
C ILE A 75 5.89 -8.52 5.46
N VAL A 76 4.79 -7.97 4.99
CA VAL A 76 3.69 -7.51 5.85
C VAL A 76 3.05 -8.69 6.59
N THR A 77 2.88 -9.82 5.91
CA THR A 77 2.31 -11.02 6.52
C THR A 77 3.26 -11.62 7.56
N ARG A 78 4.55 -11.70 7.23
CA ARG A 78 5.58 -12.19 8.17
C ARG A 78 5.59 -11.36 9.45
N GLU A 79 5.45 -10.05 9.32
CA GLU A 79 5.48 -9.13 10.47
C GLU A 79 4.13 -8.99 11.16
N GLU A 80 3.10 -9.64 10.64
CA GLU A 80 1.73 -9.53 11.15
C GLU A 80 1.27 -8.07 11.32
N ALA A 81 1.66 -7.23 10.37
CA ALA A 81 1.47 -5.78 10.47
C ALA A 81 0.24 -5.28 9.72
N GLY A 82 -0.31 -6.08 8.83
CA GLY A 82 -1.44 -5.65 8.02
C GLY A 82 -1.63 -6.50 6.78
N ILE A 83 -2.17 -5.87 5.75
CA ILE A 83 -2.60 -6.56 4.53
C ILE A 83 -2.12 -5.78 3.32
N ALA A 84 -1.37 -6.43 2.41
CA ALA A 84 -1.00 -5.84 1.13
C ALA A 84 -2.12 -6.05 0.12
N TYR A 85 -2.30 -5.10 -0.78
CA TYR A 85 -3.28 -5.19 -1.85
C TYR A 85 -2.77 -4.46 -3.09
N GLN A 86 -3.33 -4.81 -4.25
CA GLN A 86 -3.04 -4.10 -5.48
C GLN A 86 -4.04 -2.95 -5.64
N GLU A 87 -3.54 -1.75 -5.89
CA GLU A 87 -4.37 -0.58 -6.11
C GLU A 87 -4.32 -0.20 -7.58
N GLY A 88 -5.44 -0.35 -8.28
CA GLY A 88 -5.45 -0.18 -9.72
C GLY A 88 -4.51 -1.17 -10.39
N ASN A 89 -3.86 -0.75 -11.46
CA ASN A 89 -2.98 -1.63 -12.25
C ASN A 89 -1.49 -1.47 -11.93
N ASN A 90 -1.09 -0.35 -11.33
CA ASN A 90 0.32 0.04 -11.23
C ASN A 90 0.80 0.36 -9.83
N ARG A 91 -0.07 0.27 -8.84
CA ARG A 91 0.26 0.62 -7.45
C ARG A 91 0.02 -0.55 -6.52
N VAL A 92 0.74 -0.51 -5.43
CA VAL A 92 0.56 -1.45 -4.32
C VAL A 92 0.26 -0.64 -3.07
N GLY A 93 -0.71 -1.11 -2.31
CA GLY A 93 -1.05 -0.49 -1.03
C GLY A 93 -0.84 -1.48 0.11
N ILE A 94 -0.68 -0.93 1.30
CA ILE A 94 -0.73 -1.71 2.54
C ILE A 94 -1.72 -1.05 3.47
N LEU A 95 -2.66 -1.85 3.97
CA LEU A 95 -3.51 -1.48 5.09
C LEU A 95 -2.83 -1.97 6.35
N PHE A 96 -2.17 -1.09 7.06
CA PHE A 96 -1.56 -1.41 8.36
C PHE A 96 -2.63 -1.43 9.43
N GLN A 97 -2.54 -2.42 10.30
CA GLN A 97 -3.46 -2.58 11.43
C GLN A 97 -2.66 -2.70 12.73
N GLU A 98 -2.81 -1.72 13.60
CA GLU A 98 -2.20 -1.75 14.93
C GLU A 98 -3.14 -2.44 15.91
N LYS A 99 -2.74 -3.61 16.38
CA LYS A 99 -3.50 -4.33 17.39
C LYS A 99 -3.19 -3.78 18.79
N TRP A 100 -4.12 -3.97 19.71
CA TRP A 100 -4.15 -3.34 21.04
C TRP A 100 -2.86 -3.47 21.88
N SER A 101 -1.98 -4.42 21.55
CA SER A 101 -0.82 -4.75 22.39
C SER A 101 0.53 -4.32 21.81
N ARG A 102 0.57 -3.64 20.67
CA ARG A 102 1.83 -3.30 19.99
C ARG A 102 1.89 -1.85 19.55
N ASN A 103 3.07 -1.25 19.66
CA ASN A 103 3.34 0.07 19.08
C ASN A 103 3.97 -0.13 17.70
N PHE A 104 3.18 0.04 16.66
CA PHE A 104 3.62 -0.18 15.29
C PHE A 104 4.15 1.07 14.58
N THR A 105 4.09 2.24 15.20
CA THR A 105 4.47 3.48 14.52
C THR A 105 5.88 3.44 13.96
N SER A 106 6.84 3.03 14.77
CA SER A 106 8.23 2.88 14.31
C SER A 106 8.39 1.71 13.34
N ARG A 107 7.67 0.62 13.57
CA ARG A 107 7.75 -0.58 12.72
C ARG A 107 7.17 -0.35 11.33
N THR A 108 6.17 0.51 11.18
CA THR A 108 5.63 0.83 9.86
C THR A 108 6.71 1.34 8.92
N LYS A 109 7.52 2.28 9.38
CA LYS A 109 8.63 2.83 8.59
C LYS A 109 9.69 1.79 8.28
N GLU A 110 10.03 0.97 9.26
CA GLU A 110 11.00 -0.12 9.09
C GLU A 110 10.52 -1.13 8.05
N ILE A 111 9.25 -1.51 8.09
CA ILE A 111 8.65 -2.44 7.13
C ILE A 111 8.66 -1.82 5.73
N CYS A 112 8.27 -0.57 5.61
CA CYS A 112 8.29 0.15 4.33
C CYS A 112 9.71 0.23 3.75
N HIS A 113 10.67 0.53 4.59
CA HIS A 113 12.07 0.60 4.18
C HIS A 113 12.59 -0.77 3.72
N GLU A 114 12.24 -1.83 4.42
CA GLU A 114 12.61 -3.20 4.02
C GLU A 114 12.03 -3.55 2.65
N ILE A 115 10.78 -3.14 2.39
CA ILE A 115 10.15 -3.36 1.08
C ILE A 115 10.93 -2.63 -0.02
N GLN A 116 11.32 -1.37 0.22
CA GLN A 116 12.11 -0.60 -0.72
C GLN A 116 13.46 -1.26 -1.02
N GLU A 117 14.16 -1.69 0.03
CA GLU A 117 15.45 -2.35 -0.10
C GLU A 117 15.35 -3.69 -0.82
N LYS A 118 14.37 -4.50 -0.46
CA LYS A 118 14.16 -5.81 -1.07
C LYS A 118 13.80 -5.68 -2.54
N THR A 119 12.97 -4.73 -2.88
CA THR A 119 12.57 -4.46 -4.26
C THR A 119 13.78 -4.02 -5.08
N LYS A 120 14.62 -3.15 -4.53
CA LYS A 120 15.86 -2.72 -5.19
C LYS A 120 16.80 -3.88 -5.42
N GLU A 121 16.95 -4.73 -4.42
CA GLU A 121 17.81 -5.92 -4.51
C GLU A 121 17.33 -6.91 -5.57
N VAL A 122 16.04 -7.21 -5.59
CA VAL A 122 15.46 -8.24 -6.46
C VAL A 122 15.27 -7.73 -7.89
N MET A 123 14.82 -6.50 -8.05
CA MET A 123 14.37 -5.97 -9.33
C MET A 123 15.23 -4.84 -9.89
N GLY A 124 16.09 -4.25 -9.09
CA GLY A 124 17.02 -3.22 -9.54
C GLY A 124 16.43 -1.83 -9.74
N PHE A 125 15.19 -1.57 -9.30
CA PHE A 125 14.63 -0.23 -9.40
C PHE A 125 14.11 0.29 -8.06
N ASP A 126 13.91 1.59 -8.02
CA ASP A 126 13.50 2.31 -6.83
C ASP A 126 11.98 2.38 -6.72
N VAL A 127 11.49 2.42 -5.48
CA VAL A 127 10.07 2.54 -5.15
C VAL A 127 9.91 3.71 -4.20
N SER A 128 9.00 4.61 -4.49
CA SER A 128 8.59 5.65 -3.57
C SER A 128 7.33 5.26 -2.83
N MET A 129 7.22 5.68 -1.59
CA MET A 129 6.11 5.34 -0.71
C MET A 129 5.57 6.59 -0.04
N GLY A 130 4.25 6.72 -0.05
CA GLY A 130 3.55 7.69 0.78
C GLY A 130 2.85 6.95 1.90
N ILE A 131 2.96 7.48 3.11
CA ILE A 131 2.31 6.88 4.28
C ILE A 131 1.30 7.89 4.84
N GLY A 132 0.05 7.44 4.97
CA GLY A 132 -1.03 8.25 5.53
C GLY A 132 -1.04 8.25 7.05
N LYS A 133 -1.86 9.11 7.63
CA LYS A 133 -2.01 9.21 9.07
C LYS A 133 -2.68 7.97 9.67
N TRP A 134 -2.46 7.75 10.95
CA TRP A 134 -3.21 6.77 11.71
C TRP A 134 -4.65 7.26 11.91
N VAL A 135 -5.60 6.34 11.70
CA VAL A 135 -7.02 6.58 11.97
C VAL A 135 -7.54 5.46 12.88
N LYS A 136 -8.61 5.73 13.62
CA LYS A 136 -9.12 4.78 14.61
C LYS A 136 -10.30 3.95 14.10
N LYS A 137 -10.95 4.39 13.03
CA LYS A 137 -12.15 3.73 12.50
C LYS A 137 -11.97 3.40 11.04
N PRO A 138 -12.48 2.25 10.57
CA PRO A 138 -12.42 1.91 9.15
C PRO A 138 -13.06 2.95 8.23
N GLU A 139 -14.10 3.65 8.70
CA GLU A 139 -14.76 4.71 7.95
C GLU A 139 -13.85 5.90 7.65
N GLU A 140 -12.75 6.03 8.40
CA GLU A 140 -11.78 7.10 8.25
C GLU A 140 -10.60 6.69 7.34
N LEU A 141 -10.57 5.45 6.87
CA LEU A 141 -9.47 4.93 6.05
C LEU A 141 -9.22 5.76 4.80
N ILE A 142 -10.26 6.32 4.20
CA ILE A 142 -10.11 7.18 3.03
C ILE A 142 -9.21 8.38 3.32
N GLN A 143 -9.24 8.91 4.53
CA GLN A 143 -8.40 10.04 4.91
C GLN A 143 -6.92 9.65 4.90
N SER A 144 -6.62 8.46 5.44
CA SER A 144 -5.26 7.93 5.44
C SER A 144 -4.80 7.61 4.01
N HIS A 145 -5.65 6.98 3.22
CA HIS A 145 -5.38 6.66 1.83
C HIS A 145 -5.08 7.90 1.00
N ASP A 146 -5.93 8.93 1.09
CA ASP A 146 -5.76 10.14 0.32
C ASP A 146 -4.49 10.88 0.71
N MET A 147 -4.16 10.91 1.99
CA MET A 147 -2.90 11.49 2.45
C MET A 147 -1.70 10.73 1.89
N ALA A 148 -1.72 9.40 1.92
CA ALA A 148 -0.67 8.58 1.34
C ALA A 148 -0.49 8.85 -0.16
N ALA A 149 -1.60 8.91 -0.90
CA ALA A 149 -1.58 9.18 -2.33
C ALA A 149 -1.04 10.57 -2.64
N GLN A 150 -1.44 11.58 -1.86
CA GLN A 150 -0.95 12.94 -2.04
C GLN A 150 0.54 13.06 -1.78
N THR A 151 1.06 12.36 -0.76
CA THR A 151 2.49 12.43 -0.45
C THR A 151 3.35 11.84 -1.56
N LEU A 152 2.85 10.88 -2.31
CA LEU A 152 3.54 10.35 -3.47
C LEU A 152 3.80 11.40 -4.54
N GLN A 153 2.97 12.42 -4.64
CA GLN A 153 3.15 13.49 -5.62
C GLN A 153 4.43 14.28 -5.38
N TYR A 154 4.94 14.31 -4.15
CA TYR A 154 6.19 15.00 -3.84
C TYR A 154 7.41 14.37 -4.52
N ARG A 155 7.33 13.11 -4.96
CA ARG A 155 8.43 12.49 -5.69
C ARG A 155 8.78 13.23 -6.97
N TYR A 156 7.81 13.89 -7.60
CA TYR A 156 8.04 14.70 -8.79
C TYR A 156 8.85 15.95 -8.51
N LEU A 157 8.84 16.41 -7.27
CA LEU A 157 9.59 17.59 -6.82
C LEU A 157 10.93 17.22 -6.20
N LEU A 158 11.01 16.09 -5.50
CA LEU A 158 12.15 15.72 -4.67
C LEU A 158 12.99 14.56 -5.26
N GLY A 159 12.54 13.96 -6.36
CA GLY A 159 13.17 12.77 -6.94
C GLY A 159 12.57 11.48 -6.42
N GLY A 160 13.11 10.35 -6.84
CA GLY A 160 12.61 9.02 -6.50
C GLY A 160 13.20 8.44 -5.22
N ASN A 161 12.81 7.21 -4.92
CA ASN A 161 13.26 6.42 -3.76
C ASN A 161 12.95 7.11 -2.42
N LEU A 162 11.74 7.65 -2.31
CA LEU A 162 11.31 8.38 -1.13
C LEU A 162 10.42 7.53 -0.23
N LEU A 163 10.49 7.80 1.07
CA LEU A 163 9.54 7.30 2.05
C LEU A 163 9.08 8.53 2.83
N ILE A 164 7.86 8.96 2.56
CA ILE A 164 7.32 10.18 3.14
C ILE A 164 6.16 9.87 4.07
N ASP A 165 6.33 10.27 5.32
CA ASP A 165 5.31 10.20 6.36
C ASP A 165 5.06 11.62 6.82
N MET A 166 3.84 12.11 6.63
CA MET A 166 3.45 13.49 6.93
C MET A 166 3.03 13.73 8.37
N GLU A 167 3.07 12.71 9.23
CA GLU A 167 2.83 12.88 10.66
C GLU A 167 4.05 13.33 11.42
#